data_026dfc4beaa18bd1a3c577db3d040d75
#
_entry.id   026dfc4beaa18bd1a3c577db3d040d75
#
_cell.length_a   1.000
_cell.length_b   1.000
_cell.length_c   1.000
_cell.angle_alpha   90.00
_cell.angle_beta   90.00
_cell.angle_gamma   90.00
#
_symmetry.space_group_name_H-M   'P 1'
#
loop_
_entity.id
_entity.type
_entity.pdbx_description
1 polymer ?
#
loop_
_entity_poly.entity_id
_entity_poly.type
_entity_poly.pdbx_seq_one_letter_code
_entity_poly.pdbx_strand_id
1 'polypeptide(L)'
;MPQLRPGLDVSLFAVDRSGGRSELVLGVRGGTTPVRMHLYVDGDLVESWAPAPSSFTFDLGGLGPGHHAVTARAIDAAGRWGGSSVVVGGHAARVSA
;
A
#
# COMPACT_ATOMS: atom_id res chain seq x y z
N MET A 1 4.59 -1.57 30.57
CA MET A 1 4.83 -2.33 29.81
C MET A 1 4.70 -2.08 28.41
N PRO A 2 5.58 -2.26 27.77
CA PRO A 2 5.50 -1.92 26.43
C PRO A 2 4.61 -2.83 25.76
N GLN A 3 3.94 -2.38 24.91
CA GLN A 3 3.21 -3.15 24.14
C GLN A 3 3.62 -3.06 22.81
N LEU A 4 3.43 -4.06 22.07
CA LEU A 4 3.62 -4.02 20.70
C LEU A 4 2.48 -3.35 20.13
N ARG A 5 2.65 -2.16 19.72
CA ARG A 5 1.59 -1.53 19.07
C ARG A 5 2.07 -0.83 17.88
N PRO A 6 1.21 -0.53 16.94
CA PRO A 6 1.61 0.17 15.75
C PRO A 6 2.13 1.51 16.13
N GLY A 7 3.25 1.87 15.61
CA GLY A 7 3.84 3.15 15.81
C GLY A 7 4.06 3.91 14.54
N LEU A 8 3.66 3.33 13.42
CA LEU A 8 3.81 3.95 12.12
C LEU A 8 2.44 4.26 11.55
N ASP A 9 2.35 5.40 10.91
CA ASP A 9 1.14 5.83 10.26
C ASP A 9 1.34 5.64 8.77
N VAL A 10 0.68 4.66 8.18
CA VAL A 10 0.84 4.34 6.77
C VAL A 10 -0.40 4.80 6.04
N SER A 11 -0.21 5.58 4.98
CA SER A 11 -1.31 6.00 4.14
C SER A 11 -1.20 5.32 2.79
N LEU A 12 -2.33 4.96 2.23
CA LEU A 12 -2.38 4.26 0.95
C LEU A 12 -3.65 4.69 0.24
N PHE A 13 -3.48 5.31 -0.92
CA PHE A 13 -4.60 5.73 -1.72
C PHE A 13 -4.41 5.18 -3.13
N ALA A 14 -5.50 4.87 -3.78
CA ALA A 14 -5.46 4.41 -5.16
C ALA A 14 -6.11 5.46 -6.03
N VAL A 15 -5.44 5.78 -7.13
CA VAL A 15 -5.94 6.74 -8.10
C VAL A 15 -6.11 6.02 -9.42
N ASP A 16 -7.30 6.09 -9.99
CA ASP A 16 -7.55 5.46 -11.27
C ASP A 16 -6.92 6.27 -12.39
N ARG A 17 -6.26 5.59 -13.28
CA ARG A 17 -5.68 6.20 -14.45
C ARG A 17 -6.35 5.65 -15.68
N SER A 18 -6.16 6.29 -16.78
CA SER A 18 -6.77 5.84 -18.02
C SER A 18 -6.24 4.47 -18.39
N GLY A 19 -7.04 3.74 -19.11
CA GLY A 19 -6.64 2.40 -19.54
C GLY A 19 -6.78 1.34 -18.48
N GLY A 20 -7.54 1.60 -17.44
CA GLY A 20 -7.74 0.61 -16.38
C GLY A 20 -6.55 0.45 -15.45
N ARG A 21 -5.65 1.40 -15.47
CA ARG A 21 -4.46 1.33 -14.63
C ARG A 21 -4.74 2.00 -13.31
N SER A 22 -4.04 1.58 -12.29
CA SER A 22 -4.14 2.17 -10.97
C SER A 22 -2.79 2.63 -10.50
N GLU A 23 -2.76 3.81 -9.92
CA GLU A 23 -1.53 4.33 -9.33
C GLU A 23 -1.77 4.45 -7.84
N LEU A 24 -0.80 4.01 -7.07
CA LEU A 24 -0.89 4.09 -5.61
C LEU A 24 -0.11 5.29 -5.12
N VAL A 25 -0.66 5.97 -4.13
CA VAL A 25 0.04 7.01 -3.43
C VAL A 25 0.29 6.49 -2.03
N LEU A 26 1.55 6.38 -1.67
CA LEU A 26 1.93 5.76 -0.41
C LEU A 26 2.66 6.75 0.46
N GLY A 27 2.48 6.64 1.74
CA GLY A 27 3.19 7.47 2.68
C GLY A 27 3.38 6.76 4.00
N VAL A 28 4.40 7.15 4.74
CA VAL A 28 4.62 6.62 6.07
C VAL A 28 5.13 7.77 6.94
N ARG A 29 4.59 7.86 8.13
CA ARG A 29 4.97 8.91 9.07
C ARG A 29 5.28 8.29 10.40
N GLY A 30 6.18 8.93 11.11
CA GLY A 30 6.59 8.45 12.42
C GLY A 30 7.63 7.36 12.28
N GLY A 31 8.02 6.83 13.38
CA GLY A 31 8.95 5.72 13.40
C GLY A 31 10.39 6.13 13.36
N THR A 32 11.26 5.17 13.47
CA THR A 32 12.69 5.34 13.47
C THR A 32 13.25 4.82 12.16
N THR A 33 13.98 5.65 11.46
CA THR A 33 14.56 5.25 10.17
C THR A 33 15.71 4.28 10.39
N PRO A 34 15.95 3.39 9.45
CA PRO A 34 15.22 3.27 8.19
C PRO A 34 13.91 2.54 8.35
N VAL A 35 13.00 2.82 7.47
CA VAL A 35 11.70 2.16 7.45
C VAL A 35 11.64 1.29 6.22
N ARG A 36 11.15 0.08 6.35
CA ARG A 36 10.94 -0.81 5.22
C ARG A 36 9.47 -0.88 4.93
N MET A 37 9.11 -0.98 3.68
CA MET A 37 7.72 -1.10 3.30
C MET A 37 7.54 -2.24 2.31
N HIS A 38 6.45 -2.98 2.47
CA HIS A 38 6.11 -4.09 1.59
C HIS A 38 4.71 -3.86 1.04
N LEU A 39 4.53 -4.15 -0.21
CA LEU A 39 3.25 -3.98 -0.88
C LEU A 39 2.73 -5.33 -1.33
N TYR A 40 1.50 -5.62 -0.99
CA TYR A 40 0.88 -6.90 -1.33
C TYR A 40 -0.37 -6.63 -2.17
N VAL A 41 -0.62 -7.46 -3.15
CA VAL A 41 -1.85 -7.43 -3.92
C VAL A 41 -2.46 -8.82 -3.81
N ASP A 42 -3.68 -8.89 -3.31
CA ASP A 42 -4.38 -10.15 -3.10
C ASP A 42 -3.55 -11.14 -2.30
N GLY A 43 -2.80 -10.64 -1.35
CA GLY A 43 -1.99 -11.48 -0.48
C GLY A 43 -0.60 -11.80 -0.97
N ASP A 44 -0.28 -11.43 -2.21
CA ASP A 44 1.04 -11.72 -2.77
C ASP A 44 1.92 -10.50 -2.72
N LEU A 45 3.14 -10.67 -2.28
CA LEU A 45 4.11 -9.59 -2.23
C LEU A 45 4.49 -9.19 -3.65
N VAL A 46 4.29 -7.94 -4.02
CA VAL A 46 4.61 -7.49 -5.35
C VAL A 46 5.75 -6.49 -5.38
N GLU A 47 6.03 -5.81 -4.28
CA GLU A 47 7.13 -4.86 -4.24
C GLU A 47 7.56 -4.59 -2.83
N SER A 48 8.81 -4.17 -2.65
CA SER A 48 9.32 -3.79 -1.34
C SER A 48 10.30 -2.65 -1.49
N TRP A 49 10.38 -1.84 -0.47
CA TRP A 49 11.30 -0.70 -0.44
C TRP A 49 12.07 -0.75 0.87
N ALA A 50 13.38 -0.68 0.79
CA ALA A 50 14.24 -0.72 1.96
C ALA A 50 15.47 0.13 1.72
N PRO A 51 15.43 1.41 2.06
CA PRO A 51 14.41 2.08 2.87
C PRO A 51 13.27 2.61 2.02
N ALA A 52 12.16 2.82 2.66
CA ALA A 52 11.01 3.42 2.00
C ALA A 52 11.09 4.94 2.12
N PRO A 53 10.77 5.66 1.05
CA PRO A 53 10.66 7.10 1.17
C PRO A 53 9.44 7.45 2.03
N SER A 54 9.40 8.67 2.56
CA SER A 54 8.27 9.05 3.37
C SER A 54 7.00 9.23 2.56
N SER A 55 7.13 9.53 1.28
CA SER A 55 5.97 9.69 0.41
C SER A 55 6.40 9.38 -1.01
N PHE A 56 5.62 8.58 -1.71
CA PHE A 56 5.99 8.18 -3.07
C PHE A 56 4.77 7.60 -3.77
N THR A 57 4.91 7.37 -5.06
CA THR A 57 3.85 6.76 -5.85
C THR A 57 4.38 5.47 -6.48
N PHE A 58 3.48 4.58 -6.80
CA PHE A 58 3.82 3.32 -7.43
C PHE A 58 2.72 2.97 -8.41
N ASP A 59 3.11 2.70 -9.65
CA ASP A 59 2.16 2.36 -10.70
C ASP A 59 1.89 0.86 -10.63
N LEU A 60 0.68 0.49 -10.27
CA LEU A 60 0.31 -0.91 -10.22
C LEU A 60 0.09 -1.48 -11.60
N GLY A 61 -0.12 -0.64 -12.58
CA GLY A 61 -0.43 -1.11 -13.92
C GLY A 61 -1.87 -1.54 -14.01
N GLY A 62 -2.16 -2.37 -14.95
CA GLY A 62 -3.50 -2.90 -15.14
C GLY A 62 -3.65 -4.18 -14.37
N LEU A 63 -4.64 -4.25 -13.52
CA LEU A 63 -4.97 -5.48 -12.83
C LEU A 63 -6.08 -6.18 -13.60
N GLY A 64 -6.23 -7.43 -13.38
CA GLY A 64 -7.31 -8.16 -14.03
C GLY A 64 -8.67 -7.67 -13.58
N PRO A 65 -9.74 -8.18 -14.16
CA PRO A 65 -11.07 -7.71 -13.79
C PRO A 65 -11.38 -8.05 -12.35
N GLY A 66 -12.32 -7.32 -11.80
CA GLY A 66 -12.77 -7.55 -10.44
C GLY A 66 -12.04 -6.66 -9.45
N HIS A 67 -12.29 -6.91 -8.19
CA HIS A 67 -11.68 -6.14 -7.11
C HIS A 67 -10.40 -6.80 -6.66
N HIS A 68 -9.44 -5.99 -6.27
CA HIS A 68 -8.18 -6.50 -5.78
C HIS A 68 -7.84 -5.79 -4.48
N ALA A 69 -7.44 -6.55 -3.48
CA ALA A 69 -7.08 -6.00 -2.19
C ALA A 69 -5.60 -5.62 -2.22
N VAL A 70 -5.29 -4.38 -1.92
CA VAL A 70 -3.92 -3.90 -1.89
C VAL A 70 -3.60 -3.50 -0.47
N THR A 71 -2.50 -4.00 0.04
CA THR A 71 -2.08 -3.73 1.43
C THR A 71 -0.64 -3.26 1.45
N ALA A 72 -0.39 -2.18 2.14
CA ALA A 72 0.97 -1.71 2.39
C ALA A 72 1.28 -1.91 3.86
N ARG A 73 2.42 -2.49 4.16
CA ARG A 73 2.86 -2.69 5.53
C ARG A 73 4.25 -2.14 5.68
N ALA A 74 4.48 -1.48 6.80
CA ALA A 74 5.78 -0.88 7.06
C ALA A 74 6.26 -1.29 8.44
N ILE A 75 7.57 -1.37 8.59
CA ILE A 75 8.18 -1.64 9.87
C ILE A 75 9.41 -0.75 9.98
N ASP A 76 9.61 -0.15 11.14
CA ASP A 76 10.73 0.76 11.34
C ASP A 76 11.90 0.04 12.02
N ALA A 77 12.98 0.78 12.22
CA ALA A 77 14.19 0.19 12.80
C ALA A 77 14.01 -0.22 14.26
N ALA A 78 13.01 0.32 14.92
CA ALA A 78 12.75 -0.04 16.30
C ALA A 78 11.73 -1.17 16.43
N GLY A 79 11.26 -1.71 15.30
CA GLY A 79 10.31 -2.81 15.32
C GLY A 79 8.86 -2.38 15.40
N ARG A 80 8.57 -1.10 15.33
CA ARG A 80 7.19 -0.64 15.27
C ARG A 80 6.67 -0.85 13.86
N TRP A 81 5.39 -1.06 13.73
CA TRP A 81 4.82 -1.37 12.43
C TRP A 81 3.52 -0.62 12.22
N GLY A 82 3.12 -0.57 10.98
CA GLY A 82 1.84 -0.01 10.60
C GLY A 82 1.42 -0.58 9.27
N GLY A 83 0.20 -0.36 8.89
CA GLY A 83 -0.30 -0.85 7.62
C GLY A 83 -1.59 -0.17 7.23
N SER A 84 -1.91 -0.31 5.95
CA SER A 84 -3.13 0.26 5.39
C SER A 84 -3.54 -0.59 4.20
N SER A 85 -4.82 -0.69 3.95
CA SER A 85 -5.33 -1.47 2.83
C SER A 85 -6.37 -0.69 2.07
N VAL A 86 -6.47 -0.97 0.78
CA VAL A 86 -7.46 -0.35 -0.08
C VAL A 86 -7.88 -1.40 -1.10
N VAL A 87 -9.10 -1.29 -1.59
CA VAL A 87 -9.59 -2.17 -2.66
C VAL A 87 -9.58 -1.37 -3.95
N VAL A 88 -8.97 -1.93 -4.97
CA VAL A 88 -8.88 -1.28 -6.27
C VAL A 88 -9.57 -2.14 -7.32
N GLY A 89 -9.87 -1.55 -8.43
CA GLY A 89 -10.49 -2.25 -9.53
C GLY A 89 -11.98 -2.22 -9.45
N GLY A 90 -12.59 -3.15 -10.14
CA GLY A 90 -14.03 -3.21 -10.12
C GLY A 90 -14.71 -2.28 -11.08
N HIS A 91 -13.97 -1.54 -11.88
CA HIS A 91 -14.57 -0.64 -12.81
C HIS A 91 -15.46 -1.38 -13.74
N ALA A 92 -14.98 -2.47 -14.24
CA ALA A 92 -15.71 -3.19 -15.22
C ALA A 92 -17.01 -3.71 -14.64
N ALA A 93 -16.93 -4.17 -13.44
CA ALA A 93 -18.11 -4.65 -12.81
C ALA A 93 -19.13 -3.57 -12.64
N ARG A 94 -18.65 -2.39 -12.34
CA ARG A 94 -19.55 -1.36 -12.11
C ARG A 94 -20.23 -0.92 -13.36
N VAL A 95 -19.58 -1.09 -14.41
CA VAL A 95 -20.12 -0.66 -15.63
C VAL A 95 -21.35 -1.40 -15.99
N SER A 96 -21.49 -2.55 -15.49
CA SER A 96 -22.60 -3.32 -15.87
C SER A 96 -23.87 -2.69 -15.46
N ALA A 97 -23.79 -1.75 -14.72
CA ALA A 97 -24.99 -1.09 -14.34
C ALA A 97 -25.73 -0.59 -15.53
#